data_feccd091f98cf0a4a68c17f82741a58f
#
_entry.id   feccd091f98cf0a4a68c17f82741a58f
#
_cell.length_a   1.000
_cell.length_b   1.000
_cell.length_c   1.000
_cell.angle_alpha   90.00
_cell.angle_beta   90.00
_cell.angle_gamma   90.00
#
_symmetry.space_group_name_H-M   'P 1'
#
loop_
_entity.id
_entity.type
_entity.pdbx_description
1 polymer ?
#
loop_
_entity_poly.entity_id
_entity_poly.type
_entity_poly.pdbx_seq_one_letter_code
_entity_poly.pdbx_strand_id
1 'polypeptide(L)'
;NDEHISESIKGKVYLTDNIDSDLKLVSNSSDVEVSNSEEDNVFDITVNKNVDTTLTAIDLAGNKTDIPLVINGIDTDAPTANIEVSEVMSGDRKDSKAVVNINDAKEDEVQFAFIPESEYSSAMPDGKIKDSYLESYDNSIINVSQTSSVDAKWENEKNLTYTVNIAGTTENYYVGVRMTDSVGNSTDVIFDKIMSVQDTELKLDYTVAPKKAGQKSIVKLNFNMPVYILQQSKIVSVADSDDGKTLDETNLEIAKQNALIFAQSQSFSITANGNYKVYAVDDIGRGKVFDLEITSDKVEFGNLSGVKATTYTGDKPIADGKMTGCNVFDEDWNSYNTTVVVKPIDAGMLLKPIEDDSVNNGLNFNEYDSEQYKSQSGEGYTKLVYFVNTMYEPGTAGEIVTSNERTVDVNLFEEGSDESTWSIATAIIDNIDNTPPDFEFQYSPEI
;
A
#
# COMPACT_ATOMS: atom_id res chain seq x y z
N ASN A 1 -33.67 32.88 -6.00
CA ASN A 1 -33.23 31.93 -4.98
C ASN A 1 -33.11 30.59 -5.68
N ASP A 2 -31.92 30.02 -5.66
CA ASP A 2 -31.67 28.71 -6.23
C ASP A 2 -31.91 27.57 -5.19
N GLU A 3 -32.85 27.81 -4.26
CA GLU A 3 -33.32 26.82 -3.32
C GLU A 3 -34.22 25.84 -4.06
N HIS A 4 -33.88 24.59 -4.04
CA HIS A 4 -34.71 23.50 -4.54
C HIS A 4 -35.39 22.76 -3.38
N ILE A 5 -36.50 22.12 -3.68
CA ILE A 5 -37.35 21.45 -2.70
C ILE A 5 -37.80 20.08 -3.21
N SER A 6 -38.07 19.16 -2.29
CA SER A 6 -38.54 17.78 -2.62
C SER A 6 -40.05 17.71 -2.89
N GLU A 7 -40.77 18.75 -2.52
CA GLU A 7 -42.23 18.77 -2.60
C GLU A 7 -42.72 19.77 -3.64
N SER A 8 -44.03 19.81 -3.82
CA SER A 8 -44.69 20.76 -4.69
C SER A 8 -44.49 22.23 -4.25
N ILE A 9 -44.34 23.10 -5.23
CA ILE A 9 -44.34 24.55 -5.03
C ILE A 9 -45.79 25.06 -5.03
N LYS A 10 -46.12 25.80 -4.01
CA LYS A 10 -47.44 26.48 -3.89
C LYS A 10 -47.28 27.99 -4.05
N GLY A 11 -48.20 28.57 -4.79
CA GLY A 11 -48.20 30.01 -5.02
C GLY A 11 -49.60 30.53 -5.24
N LYS A 12 -49.70 31.87 -5.29
CA LYS A 12 -50.96 32.57 -5.62
C LYS A 12 -50.79 33.42 -6.87
N VAL A 13 -51.78 33.37 -7.72
CA VAL A 13 -51.86 34.22 -8.90
C VAL A 13 -53.01 35.21 -8.68
N TYR A 14 -52.71 36.48 -8.77
CA TYR A 14 -53.68 37.58 -8.63
C TYR A 14 -54.00 38.10 -10.01
N LEU A 15 -55.28 38.03 -10.39
CA LEU A 15 -55.77 38.56 -11.65
C LEU A 15 -56.52 39.86 -11.44
N THR A 16 -56.35 40.79 -12.36
CA THR A 16 -57.10 42.04 -12.37
C THR A 16 -57.57 42.36 -13.77
N ASP A 17 -58.80 42.78 -13.90
CA ASP A 17 -59.36 43.32 -15.11
C ASP A 17 -60.02 44.62 -14.85
N ASN A 18 -60.15 45.47 -15.87
CA ASN A 18 -60.70 46.83 -15.70
C ASN A 18 -62.24 46.84 -15.76
N ILE A 19 -62.90 45.75 -16.16
CA ILE A 19 -64.32 45.63 -16.32
C ILE A 19 -64.92 44.47 -15.55
N ASP A 20 -64.19 43.27 -15.67
CA ASP A 20 -64.72 42.06 -15.12
C ASP A 20 -64.18 41.75 -13.71
N SER A 21 -65.09 41.34 -12.84
CA SER A 21 -64.80 40.88 -11.48
C SER A 21 -64.79 39.31 -11.37
N ASP A 22 -65.08 38.59 -12.42
CA ASP A 22 -65.17 37.14 -12.41
C ASP A 22 -64.21 36.55 -13.50
N LEU A 23 -62.98 36.37 -13.11
CA LEU A 23 -61.88 35.88 -13.96
C LEU A 23 -61.69 34.39 -13.75
N LYS A 24 -61.16 33.71 -14.76
CA LYS A 24 -60.75 32.29 -14.70
C LYS A 24 -59.26 32.17 -14.99
N LEU A 25 -58.61 31.26 -14.28
CA LEU A 25 -57.22 30.83 -14.55
C LEU A 25 -57.23 29.35 -14.92
N VAL A 26 -56.58 29.00 -16.02
CA VAL A 26 -56.44 27.61 -16.50
C VAL A 26 -54.99 27.30 -16.73
N SER A 27 -54.58 26.11 -16.32
CA SER A 27 -53.25 25.58 -16.62
C SER A 27 -53.24 24.83 -17.94
N ASN A 28 -52.17 24.97 -18.74
CA ASN A 28 -51.95 24.18 -19.94
C ASN A 28 -51.13 22.92 -19.65
N SER A 29 -50.72 22.70 -18.40
CA SER A 29 -49.99 21.50 -17.95
C SER A 29 -50.80 20.75 -16.90
N SER A 30 -50.79 19.43 -16.97
CA SER A 30 -51.37 18.56 -15.94
C SER A 30 -50.57 18.54 -14.63
N ASP A 31 -49.32 18.99 -14.66
CA ASP A 31 -48.43 19.06 -13.48
C ASP A 31 -48.63 20.35 -12.68
N VAL A 32 -49.54 21.23 -13.10
CA VAL A 32 -49.94 22.46 -12.42
C VAL A 32 -51.44 22.42 -12.11
N GLU A 33 -51.76 22.28 -10.85
CA GLU A 33 -53.11 22.35 -10.34
C GLU A 33 -53.47 23.81 -10.06
N VAL A 34 -54.65 24.24 -10.49
CA VAL A 34 -55.20 25.58 -10.24
C VAL A 34 -56.54 25.44 -9.53
N SER A 35 -56.67 26.13 -8.40
CA SER A 35 -57.90 26.19 -7.64
C SER A 35 -58.23 27.64 -7.24
N ASN A 36 -59.52 27.92 -7.03
CA ASN A 36 -59.93 29.24 -6.53
C ASN A 36 -59.46 29.41 -5.07
N SER A 37 -58.94 30.54 -4.75
CA SER A 37 -58.68 30.98 -3.35
C SER A 37 -59.98 31.47 -2.68
N GLU A 38 -59.90 31.78 -1.40
CA GLU A 38 -60.99 32.42 -0.67
C GLU A 38 -61.20 33.91 -1.07
N GLU A 39 -60.22 34.50 -1.74
CA GLU A 39 -60.24 35.87 -2.22
C GLU A 39 -60.71 35.93 -3.68
N ASP A 40 -61.50 36.94 -4.03
CA ASP A 40 -61.96 37.14 -5.40
C ASP A 40 -60.79 37.36 -6.37
N ASN A 41 -60.85 36.67 -7.51
CA ASN A 41 -59.78 36.72 -8.55
C ASN A 41 -58.37 36.33 -8.10
N VAL A 42 -58.26 35.59 -7.01
CA VAL A 42 -57.05 35.01 -6.52
C VAL A 42 -57.13 33.47 -6.73
N PHE A 43 -56.09 32.91 -7.31
CA PHE A 43 -55.97 31.49 -7.61
C PHE A 43 -54.79 30.89 -6.88
N ASP A 44 -55.03 29.81 -6.18
CA ASP A 44 -53.98 28.99 -5.62
C ASP A 44 -53.45 28.05 -6.71
N ILE A 45 -52.17 28.04 -6.92
CA ILE A 45 -51.47 27.10 -7.82
C ILE A 45 -50.62 26.15 -7.02
N THR A 46 -50.61 24.89 -7.42
CA THR A 46 -49.70 23.86 -6.91
C THR A 46 -49.01 23.21 -8.10
N VAL A 47 -47.68 23.28 -8.07
CA VAL A 47 -46.82 22.70 -9.13
C VAL A 47 -46.05 21.51 -8.53
N ASN A 48 -46.28 20.33 -9.09
CA ASN A 48 -45.81 19.05 -8.54
C ASN A 48 -44.53 18.55 -9.23
N LYS A 49 -44.09 19.18 -10.33
CA LYS A 49 -42.87 18.87 -11.09
C LYS A 49 -42.33 20.12 -11.74
N ASN A 50 -41.08 20.07 -12.15
CA ASN A 50 -40.48 21.11 -12.97
C ASN A 50 -41.28 21.29 -14.26
N VAL A 51 -41.66 22.53 -14.57
CA VAL A 51 -42.50 22.88 -15.73
C VAL A 51 -41.99 24.12 -16.42
N ASP A 52 -42.14 24.12 -17.75
CA ASP A 52 -42.06 25.32 -18.59
C ASP A 52 -43.35 25.36 -19.37
N THR A 53 -44.32 26.12 -18.88
CA THR A 53 -45.68 26.14 -19.39
C THR A 53 -46.28 27.54 -19.31
N THR A 54 -47.56 27.67 -19.70
CA THR A 54 -48.30 28.88 -19.56
C THR A 54 -49.59 28.62 -18.76
N LEU A 55 -49.93 29.61 -17.92
CA LEU A 55 -51.29 29.75 -17.39
C LEU A 55 -52.06 30.72 -18.28
N THR A 56 -53.31 30.43 -18.54
CA THR A 56 -54.14 31.29 -19.35
C THR A 56 -55.23 31.88 -18.47
N ALA A 57 -55.20 33.21 -18.31
CA ALA A 57 -56.25 33.99 -17.71
C ALA A 57 -57.35 34.28 -18.75
N ILE A 58 -58.63 34.16 -18.34
CA ILE A 58 -59.78 34.29 -19.24
C ILE A 58 -60.81 35.18 -18.54
N ASP A 59 -61.32 36.25 -19.22
CA ASP A 59 -62.37 37.08 -18.78
C ASP A 59 -63.79 36.53 -19.17
N LEU A 60 -64.85 37.21 -18.75
CA LEU A 60 -66.20 36.81 -19.11
C LEU A 60 -66.51 36.99 -20.60
N ALA A 61 -65.81 37.85 -21.30
CA ALA A 61 -65.97 38.08 -22.73
C ALA A 61 -65.20 37.03 -23.58
N GLY A 62 -64.38 36.21 -22.92
CA GLY A 62 -63.59 35.19 -23.55
C GLY A 62 -62.23 35.67 -24.06
N ASN A 63 -61.79 36.85 -23.69
CA ASN A 63 -60.42 37.30 -23.97
C ASN A 63 -59.45 36.56 -23.11
N LYS A 64 -58.25 36.32 -23.66
CA LYS A 64 -57.24 35.49 -23.04
C LYS A 64 -55.90 36.21 -22.91
N THR A 65 -55.25 35.99 -21.78
CA THR A 65 -53.89 36.43 -21.55
C THR A 65 -53.07 35.23 -21.06
N ASP A 66 -51.98 34.97 -21.75
CA ASP A 66 -51.03 33.90 -21.37
C ASP A 66 -49.98 34.44 -20.40
N ILE A 67 -49.80 33.72 -19.30
CA ILE A 67 -48.86 34.02 -18.22
C ILE A 67 -47.80 32.90 -18.23
N PRO A 68 -46.55 33.18 -18.58
CA PRO A 68 -45.52 32.15 -18.56
C PRO A 68 -45.25 31.73 -17.11
N LEU A 69 -45.15 30.42 -16.92
CA LEU A 69 -44.78 29.77 -15.65
C LEU A 69 -43.61 28.83 -15.86
N VAL A 70 -42.44 29.19 -15.30
CA VAL A 70 -41.23 28.35 -15.35
C VAL A 70 -40.84 28.01 -13.93
N ILE A 71 -40.84 26.73 -13.64
CA ILE A 71 -40.41 26.15 -12.35
C ILE A 71 -39.34 25.12 -12.62
N ASN A 72 -38.16 25.30 -12.04
CA ASN A 72 -36.99 24.42 -12.20
C ASN A 72 -36.41 23.97 -10.86
N GLY A 73 -37.06 24.32 -9.74
CA GLY A 73 -36.55 24.09 -8.40
C GLY A 73 -37.16 22.90 -7.65
N ILE A 74 -37.87 21.99 -8.35
CA ILE A 74 -38.44 20.80 -7.71
C ILE A 74 -37.53 19.60 -8.01
N ASP A 75 -37.03 18.99 -6.95
CA ASP A 75 -36.26 17.74 -7.02
C ASP A 75 -37.01 16.63 -6.28
N THR A 76 -37.48 15.66 -7.04
CA THR A 76 -38.20 14.48 -6.55
C THR A 76 -37.40 13.20 -6.72
N ASP A 77 -36.19 13.31 -7.27
CA ASP A 77 -35.36 12.18 -7.59
C ASP A 77 -34.46 11.85 -6.39
N ALA A 78 -34.58 10.66 -5.85
CA ALA A 78 -33.73 10.21 -4.77
C ALA A 78 -32.33 9.79 -5.29
N PRO A 79 -31.28 9.90 -4.47
CA PRO A 79 -29.93 9.48 -4.83
C PRO A 79 -29.88 8.05 -5.35
N THR A 80 -28.95 7.78 -6.26
CA THR A 80 -28.74 6.45 -6.82
C THR A 80 -27.32 5.95 -6.56
N ALA A 81 -27.16 4.63 -6.51
CA ALA A 81 -25.83 4.03 -6.37
C ALA A 81 -25.67 2.76 -7.21
N ASN A 82 -24.42 2.48 -7.57
CA ASN A 82 -24.00 1.21 -8.16
C ASN A 82 -22.70 0.72 -7.53
N ILE A 83 -22.42 -0.57 -7.72
CA ILE A 83 -21.23 -1.23 -7.18
C ILE A 83 -20.55 -2.10 -8.22
N GLU A 84 -19.22 -2.05 -8.22
CA GLU A 84 -18.35 -3.01 -8.90
C GLU A 84 -17.52 -3.74 -7.87
N VAL A 85 -17.55 -5.08 -7.88
CA VAL A 85 -16.82 -5.93 -6.94
C VAL A 85 -15.73 -6.70 -7.66
N SER A 86 -14.55 -6.73 -7.10
CA SER A 86 -13.39 -7.49 -7.58
C SER A 86 -12.73 -8.27 -6.44
N GLU A 87 -12.13 -9.40 -6.77
CA GLU A 87 -11.31 -10.18 -5.85
C GLU A 87 -9.86 -9.69 -5.89
N VAL A 88 -9.21 -9.63 -4.73
CA VAL A 88 -7.79 -9.27 -4.59
C VAL A 88 -7.08 -10.42 -3.89
N MET A 89 -6.07 -10.99 -4.56
CA MET A 89 -5.28 -12.07 -3.99
C MET A 89 -4.01 -11.50 -3.33
N SER A 90 -3.79 -11.84 -2.07
CA SER A 90 -2.56 -11.59 -1.34
C SER A 90 -1.94 -12.93 -0.94
N GLY A 91 -1.21 -13.55 -1.88
CA GLY A 91 -0.77 -14.93 -1.74
C GLY A 91 -1.95 -15.90 -1.64
N ASP A 92 -2.04 -16.66 -0.54
CA ASP A 92 -3.14 -17.59 -0.28
C ASP A 92 -4.39 -16.91 0.30
N ARG A 93 -4.30 -15.63 0.73
CA ARG A 93 -5.44 -14.87 1.24
C ARG A 93 -6.21 -14.26 0.09
N LYS A 94 -7.53 -14.39 0.14
CA LYS A 94 -8.43 -13.72 -0.78
C LYS A 94 -9.17 -12.61 -0.06
N ASP A 95 -8.95 -11.39 -0.53
CA ASP A 95 -9.63 -10.17 -0.11
C ASP A 95 -10.66 -9.75 -1.15
N SER A 96 -11.53 -8.85 -0.80
CA SER A 96 -12.50 -8.30 -1.73
C SER A 96 -12.43 -6.78 -1.74
N LYS A 97 -12.49 -6.22 -2.94
CA LYS A 97 -12.53 -4.78 -3.17
C LYS A 97 -13.78 -4.41 -3.94
N ALA A 98 -14.45 -3.36 -3.53
CA ALA A 98 -15.53 -2.78 -4.28
C ALA A 98 -15.30 -1.30 -4.57
N VAL A 99 -15.82 -0.85 -5.72
CA VAL A 99 -15.98 0.57 -6.05
C VAL A 99 -17.47 0.86 -6.03
N VAL A 100 -17.87 1.81 -5.19
CA VAL A 100 -19.25 2.26 -5.05
C VAL A 100 -19.36 3.68 -5.60
N ASN A 101 -20.15 3.86 -6.66
CA ASN A 101 -20.46 5.17 -7.20
C ASN A 101 -21.87 5.58 -6.75
N ILE A 102 -21.99 6.78 -6.22
CA ILE A 102 -23.21 7.38 -5.70
C ILE A 102 -23.44 8.67 -6.47
N ASN A 103 -24.65 8.90 -6.93
CA ASN A 103 -25.02 10.09 -7.65
C ASN A 103 -26.06 10.88 -6.86
N ASP A 104 -25.96 12.19 -6.95
CA ASP A 104 -26.90 13.18 -6.45
C ASP A 104 -27.17 13.03 -4.93
N ALA A 105 -26.13 12.77 -4.13
CA ALA A 105 -26.25 12.64 -2.69
C ALA A 105 -25.60 13.81 -1.96
N LYS A 106 -26.09 14.11 -0.77
CA LYS A 106 -25.43 15.00 0.19
C LYS A 106 -24.30 14.20 0.86
N GLU A 107 -23.06 14.71 0.77
CA GLU A 107 -21.85 13.99 1.14
C GLU A 107 -21.84 13.49 2.59
N ASP A 108 -22.37 14.29 3.51
CA ASP A 108 -22.46 13.97 4.94
C ASP A 108 -23.68 13.10 5.31
N GLU A 109 -24.54 12.77 4.36
CA GLU A 109 -25.73 11.93 4.53
C GLU A 109 -25.57 10.55 3.86
N VAL A 110 -24.33 10.12 3.58
CA VAL A 110 -24.02 8.79 3.06
C VAL A 110 -23.57 7.89 4.20
N GLN A 111 -24.27 6.78 4.38
CA GLN A 111 -23.96 5.77 5.40
C GLN A 111 -23.81 4.39 4.76
N PHE A 112 -22.70 3.71 5.07
CA PHE A 112 -22.44 2.35 4.61
C PHE A 112 -22.94 1.32 5.62
N ALA A 113 -23.41 0.19 5.08
CA ALA A 113 -23.79 -0.98 5.85
C ALA A 113 -23.06 -2.22 5.31
N PHE A 114 -22.59 -3.06 6.20
CA PHE A 114 -21.95 -4.32 5.85
C PHE A 114 -22.76 -5.46 6.44
N ILE A 115 -23.42 -6.20 5.57
CA ILE A 115 -24.36 -7.23 5.94
C ILE A 115 -23.71 -8.60 5.76
N PRO A 116 -23.52 -9.37 6.84
CA PRO A 116 -23.06 -10.76 6.72
C PRO A 116 -23.94 -11.56 5.77
N GLU A 117 -23.34 -12.45 4.97
CA GLU A 117 -24.09 -13.26 4.00
C GLU A 117 -25.25 -14.02 4.66
N SER A 118 -25.04 -14.52 5.84
CA SER A 118 -26.05 -15.25 6.63
C SER A 118 -27.28 -14.41 7.02
N GLU A 119 -27.14 -13.09 7.05
CA GLU A 119 -28.16 -12.14 7.50
C GLU A 119 -28.83 -11.36 6.37
N TYR A 120 -28.36 -11.54 5.13
CA TYR A 120 -28.81 -10.78 3.94
C TYR A 120 -30.34 -10.71 3.81
N SER A 121 -31.03 -11.85 3.94
CA SER A 121 -32.49 -11.92 3.75
C SER A 121 -33.30 -11.15 4.79
N SER A 122 -32.71 -10.83 5.91
CA SER A 122 -33.35 -10.11 7.04
C SER A 122 -32.88 -8.68 7.22
N ALA A 123 -31.94 -8.23 6.39
CA ALA A 123 -31.24 -6.97 6.59
C ALA A 123 -32.06 -5.73 6.20
N MET A 124 -33.06 -5.89 5.30
CA MET A 124 -33.84 -4.79 4.74
C MET A 124 -35.36 -5.00 4.93
N PRO A 125 -35.86 -5.01 6.16
CA PRO A 125 -37.30 -5.05 6.41
C PRO A 125 -37.96 -3.76 5.93
N ASP A 126 -39.10 -3.90 5.29
CA ASP A 126 -39.90 -2.75 4.82
C ASP A 126 -39.13 -1.79 3.86
N GLY A 127 -38.16 -2.31 3.13
CA GLY A 127 -37.37 -1.56 2.16
C GLY A 127 -36.32 -0.62 2.75
N LYS A 128 -36.01 -0.75 4.04
CA LYS A 128 -34.96 0.04 4.71
C LYS A 128 -33.91 -0.84 5.36
N ILE A 129 -32.66 -0.46 5.23
CA ILE A 129 -31.54 -1.12 5.91
C ILE A 129 -31.74 -0.93 7.43
N LYS A 130 -31.57 -2.01 8.20
CA LYS A 130 -31.58 -1.90 9.66
C LYS A 130 -30.44 -1.00 10.15
N ASP A 131 -30.77 -0.08 11.07
CA ASP A 131 -29.79 0.87 11.59
C ASP A 131 -28.59 0.18 12.27
N SER A 132 -28.80 -1.02 12.83
CA SER A 132 -27.70 -1.79 13.43
C SER A 132 -26.56 -2.14 12.48
N TYR A 133 -26.79 -2.16 11.17
CA TYR A 133 -25.73 -2.37 10.18
C TYR A 133 -25.07 -1.07 9.72
N LEU A 134 -25.71 0.08 9.94
CA LEU A 134 -25.20 1.40 9.59
C LEU A 134 -24.30 2.00 10.67
N GLU A 135 -24.48 1.58 11.91
CA GLU A 135 -23.85 2.21 13.08
C GLU A 135 -22.45 1.66 13.42
N SER A 136 -22.16 0.42 13.01
CA SER A 136 -20.86 -0.16 13.36
C SER A 136 -20.42 -1.26 12.41
N TYR A 137 -19.21 -1.15 11.93
CA TYR A 137 -18.44 -2.24 11.32
C TYR A 137 -17.01 -2.21 11.84
N ASP A 138 -16.35 -3.36 11.80
CA ASP A 138 -14.98 -3.49 12.27
C ASP A 138 -14.00 -2.88 11.28
N ASN A 139 -13.48 -1.70 11.60
CA ASN A 139 -12.52 -0.98 10.77
C ASN A 139 -11.18 -1.71 10.58
N SER A 140 -10.89 -2.74 11.37
CA SER A 140 -9.70 -3.58 11.17
C SER A 140 -9.88 -4.58 10.03
N ILE A 141 -11.13 -4.89 9.68
CA ILE A 141 -11.51 -5.83 8.61
C ILE A 141 -12.02 -5.07 7.39
N ILE A 142 -12.80 -4.02 7.59
CA ILE A 142 -13.50 -3.26 6.56
C ILE A 142 -12.95 -1.85 6.52
N ASN A 143 -12.46 -1.44 5.35
CA ASN A 143 -11.99 -0.08 5.13
C ASN A 143 -12.83 0.59 4.04
N VAL A 144 -13.39 1.75 4.35
CA VAL A 144 -14.13 2.59 3.40
C VAL A 144 -13.38 3.90 3.21
N SER A 145 -13.08 4.22 1.98
CA SER A 145 -12.40 5.48 1.64
C SER A 145 -13.08 6.16 0.46
N GLN A 146 -13.35 7.45 0.62
CA GLN A 146 -13.83 8.28 -0.49
C GLN A 146 -12.65 8.61 -1.41
N THR A 147 -12.81 8.33 -2.69
CA THR A 147 -11.77 8.52 -3.71
C THR A 147 -12.06 9.65 -4.68
N SER A 148 -13.33 10.03 -4.81
CA SER A 148 -13.75 11.16 -5.65
C SER A 148 -14.99 11.85 -5.09
N SER A 149 -15.09 13.18 -5.30
CA SER A 149 -16.26 14.00 -5.01
C SER A 149 -16.35 15.08 -6.07
N VAL A 150 -17.43 15.07 -6.84
CA VAL A 150 -17.68 16.01 -7.94
C VAL A 150 -19.07 16.60 -7.76
N ASP A 151 -19.22 17.89 -8.01
CA ASP A 151 -20.51 18.57 -7.91
C ASP A 151 -21.58 17.91 -8.78
N ALA A 152 -22.75 17.69 -8.21
CA ALA A 152 -23.93 17.18 -8.91
C ALA A 152 -24.75 18.34 -9.52
N LYS A 153 -25.95 18.03 -9.97
CA LYS A 153 -26.85 19.00 -10.60
C LYS A 153 -27.34 20.07 -9.62
N TRP A 154 -27.63 19.68 -8.40
CA TRP A 154 -28.20 20.56 -7.38
C TRP A 154 -27.13 21.04 -6.40
N GLU A 155 -27.34 22.21 -5.84
CA GLU A 155 -26.46 22.79 -4.83
C GLU A 155 -26.40 21.88 -3.59
N ASN A 156 -25.21 21.68 -3.03
CA ASN A 156 -24.92 20.80 -1.88
C ASN A 156 -25.06 19.29 -2.16
N GLU A 157 -25.17 18.90 -3.39
CA GLU A 157 -25.14 17.50 -3.81
C GLU A 157 -23.86 17.14 -4.57
N LYS A 158 -23.47 15.91 -4.45
CA LYS A 158 -22.24 15.39 -5.05
C LYS A 158 -22.48 14.04 -5.75
N ASN A 159 -21.68 13.82 -6.78
CA ASN A 159 -21.40 12.49 -7.31
C ASN A 159 -20.14 12.00 -6.61
N LEU A 160 -20.26 10.91 -5.86
CA LEU A 160 -19.24 10.40 -4.95
C LEU A 160 -18.75 9.05 -5.42
N THR A 161 -17.46 8.79 -5.27
CA THR A 161 -16.90 7.45 -5.47
C THR A 161 -16.21 7.02 -4.20
N TYR A 162 -16.53 5.82 -3.74
CA TYR A 162 -15.91 5.17 -2.59
C TYR A 162 -15.23 3.88 -3.00
N THR A 163 -14.10 3.60 -2.37
CA THR A 163 -13.48 2.28 -2.38
C THR A 163 -13.76 1.61 -1.05
N VAL A 164 -14.25 0.38 -1.12
CA VAL A 164 -14.46 -0.51 0.03
C VAL A 164 -13.52 -1.69 -0.11
N ASN A 165 -12.75 -1.96 0.94
CA ASN A 165 -11.89 -3.15 1.00
C ASN A 165 -12.31 -3.99 2.21
N ILE A 166 -12.41 -5.31 2.01
CA ILE A 166 -12.65 -6.29 3.07
C ILE A 166 -11.51 -7.31 3.03
N ALA A 167 -10.81 -7.47 4.15
CA ALA A 167 -9.66 -8.35 4.28
C ALA A 167 -9.58 -8.96 5.70
N GLY A 168 -8.86 -10.08 5.83
CA GLY A 168 -8.57 -10.67 7.13
C GLY A 168 -9.76 -11.30 7.85
N THR A 169 -10.80 -11.69 7.11
CA THR A 169 -11.97 -12.40 7.63
C THR A 169 -12.37 -13.56 6.73
N THR A 170 -13.10 -14.51 7.27
CA THR A 170 -13.72 -15.62 6.53
C THR A 170 -15.19 -15.38 6.23
N GLU A 171 -15.76 -14.29 6.75
CA GLU A 171 -17.16 -13.95 6.58
C GLU A 171 -17.36 -13.08 5.33
N ASN A 172 -18.24 -13.50 4.44
CA ASN A 172 -18.61 -12.75 3.26
C ASN A 172 -19.66 -11.68 3.60
N TYR A 173 -19.61 -10.57 2.88
CA TYR A 173 -20.48 -9.43 3.14
C TYR A 173 -21.18 -8.96 1.87
N TYR A 174 -22.41 -8.47 2.03
CA TYR A 174 -23.05 -7.57 1.08
C TYR A 174 -22.87 -6.13 1.54
N VAL A 175 -22.65 -5.25 0.59
CA VAL A 175 -22.57 -3.81 0.87
C VAL A 175 -23.95 -3.22 0.72
N GLY A 176 -24.35 -2.43 1.69
CA GLY A 176 -25.53 -1.57 1.63
C GLY A 176 -25.13 -0.12 1.77
N VAL A 177 -25.97 0.77 1.24
CA VAL A 177 -25.79 2.22 1.37
C VAL A 177 -27.15 2.87 1.61
N ARG A 178 -27.20 3.73 2.62
CA ARG A 178 -28.27 4.69 2.82
C ARG A 178 -27.76 6.06 2.38
N MET A 179 -28.53 6.75 1.56
CA MET A 179 -28.16 8.04 0.98
C MET A 179 -29.35 8.98 1.05
N THR A 180 -29.07 10.26 1.29
CA THR A 180 -30.07 11.32 1.28
C THR A 180 -29.53 12.49 0.46
N ASP A 181 -30.37 13.14 -0.33
CA ASP A 181 -30.04 14.36 -1.05
C ASP A 181 -30.19 15.61 -0.18
N SER A 182 -30.02 16.77 -0.80
CA SER A 182 -30.07 18.07 -0.09
C SER A 182 -31.50 18.50 0.27
N VAL A 183 -32.52 17.88 -0.30
CA VAL A 183 -33.93 18.18 -0.03
C VAL A 183 -34.64 17.07 0.75
N GLY A 184 -33.96 15.99 1.09
CA GLY A 184 -34.46 14.94 1.97
C GLY A 184 -35.04 13.72 1.26
N ASN A 185 -34.89 13.59 -0.08
CA ASN A 185 -35.21 12.32 -0.74
C ASN A 185 -34.15 11.29 -0.37
N SER A 186 -34.56 10.09 0.00
CA SER A 186 -33.66 9.07 0.53
C SER A 186 -33.79 7.77 -0.21
N THR A 187 -32.65 7.09 -0.35
CA THR A 187 -32.58 5.72 -0.89
C THR A 187 -31.78 4.83 0.05
N ASP A 188 -32.34 3.66 0.33
CA ASP A 188 -31.64 2.54 0.95
C ASP A 188 -31.45 1.45 -0.12
N VAL A 189 -30.24 0.98 -0.33
CA VAL A 189 -29.93 -0.10 -1.27
C VAL A 189 -28.97 -1.11 -0.64
N ILE A 190 -29.24 -2.40 -0.81
CA ILE A 190 -28.26 -3.46 -0.60
C ILE A 190 -27.95 -4.03 -1.98
N PHE A 191 -26.68 -3.98 -2.36
CA PHE A 191 -26.25 -4.49 -3.66
C PHE A 191 -26.33 -6.04 -3.68
N ASP A 192 -26.66 -6.61 -4.82
CA ASP A 192 -26.78 -8.06 -5.04
C ASP A 192 -25.42 -8.77 -5.24
N LYS A 193 -24.32 -8.01 -5.21
CA LYS A 193 -22.97 -8.54 -5.38
C LYS A 193 -22.30 -8.76 -4.02
N ILE A 194 -21.92 -10.01 -3.78
CA ILE A 194 -21.25 -10.41 -2.56
C ILE A 194 -19.74 -10.09 -2.61
N MET A 195 -19.23 -9.51 -1.57
CA MET A 195 -17.79 -9.37 -1.32
C MET A 195 -17.28 -10.66 -0.67
N SER A 196 -16.78 -11.57 -1.51
CA SER A 196 -16.30 -12.88 -1.08
C SER A 196 -14.85 -12.82 -0.63
N VAL A 197 -14.59 -13.31 0.57
CA VAL A 197 -13.27 -13.30 1.19
C VAL A 197 -12.89 -14.68 1.70
N GLN A 198 -11.59 -14.94 1.82
CA GLN A 198 -11.06 -16.14 2.42
C GLN A 198 -9.80 -15.77 3.21
N ASP A 199 -9.92 -15.79 4.51
CA ASP A 199 -8.77 -15.55 5.37
C ASP A 199 -7.86 -16.78 5.45
N THR A 200 -6.58 -16.51 5.65
CA THR A 200 -5.54 -17.51 5.78
C THR A 200 -4.53 -17.08 6.82
N GLU A 201 -4.20 -17.97 7.74
CA GLU A 201 -3.15 -17.73 8.72
C GLU A 201 -1.79 -17.59 8.02
N LEU A 202 -0.98 -16.63 8.47
CA LEU A 202 0.38 -16.45 7.98
C LEU A 202 1.24 -17.66 8.35
N LYS A 203 1.88 -18.27 7.33
CA LYS A 203 2.76 -19.44 7.44
C LYS A 203 4.12 -19.14 6.83
N LEU A 204 5.14 -19.76 7.38
CA LEU A 204 6.51 -19.67 6.90
C LEU A 204 7.08 -21.09 6.72
N ASP A 205 7.58 -21.35 5.53
CA ASP A 205 8.51 -22.42 5.25
C ASP A 205 9.91 -21.84 5.03
N TYR A 206 10.95 -22.52 5.46
CA TYR A 206 12.31 -22.06 5.23
C TYR A 206 13.25 -23.17 4.81
N THR A 207 14.26 -22.80 4.05
CA THR A 207 15.35 -23.70 3.67
C THR A 207 16.68 -23.04 3.99
N VAL A 208 17.65 -23.83 4.35
CA VAL A 208 19.01 -23.39 4.63
C VAL A 208 19.93 -23.99 3.59
N ALA A 209 20.60 -23.14 2.82
CA ALA A 209 21.55 -23.59 1.82
C ALA A 209 22.80 -24.14 2.52
N PRO A 210 23.20 -25.39 2.25
CA PRO A 210 24.44 -25.92 2.76
C PRO A 210 25.62 -25.14 2.18
N LYS A 211 26.56 -24.74 3.04
CA LYS A 211 27.79 -24.07 2.61
C LYS A 211 29.01 -24.78 3.15
N LYS A 212 30.15 -24.53 2.50
CA LYS A 212 31.47 -25.03 2.94
C LYS A 212 31.81 -24.40 4.27
N ALA A 213 32.58 -25.10 5.07
CA ALA A 213 33.12 -24.60 6.33
C ALA A 213 33.76 -23.19 6.17
N GLY A 214 33.43 -22.29 7.07
CA GLY A 214 33.95 -20.91 7.07
C GLY A 214 33.15 -19.89 6.26
N GLN A 215 32.01 -20.28 5.65
CA GLN A 215 31.16 -19.37 4.88
C GLN A 215 29.83 -19.10 5.61
N LYS A 216 29.22 -17.94 5.35
CA LYS A 216 27.83 -17.67 5.72
C LYS A 216 26.90 -18.62 4.99
N SER A 217 25.83 -19.03 5.59
CA SER A 217 24.77 -19.80 4.95
C SER A 217 23.57 -18.91 4.68
N ILE A 218 22.87 -19.16 3.59
CA ILE A 218 21.67 -18.40 3.22
C ILE A 218 20.45 -19.16 3.72
N VAL A 219 19.65 -18.49 4.53
CA VAL A 219 18.30 -18.93 4.92
C VAL A 219 17.32 -18.30 3.94
N LYS A 220 16.59 -19.14 3.22
CA LYS A 220 15.53 -18.71 2.31
C LYS A 220 14.19 -18.87 3.02
N LEU A 221 13.46 -17.79 3.12
CA LEU A 221 12.13 -17.72 3.72
C LEU A 221 11.09 -17.76 2.60
N ASN A 222 10.06 -18.59 2.74
CA ASN A 222 8.93 -18.63 1.82
C ASN A 222 7.64 -18.54 2.64
N PHE A 223 6.97 -17.43 2.52
CA PHE A 223 5.68 -17.19 3.16
C PHE A 223 4.54 -17.58 2.22
N ASN A 224 3.40 -17.94 2.79
CA ASN A 224 2.21 -18.23 2.00
C ASN A 224 1.51 -16.96 1.46
N MET A 225 1.93 -15.76 1.91
CA MET A 225 1.48 -14.46 1.42
C MET A 225 2.63 -13.44 1.51
N PRO A 226 2.58 -12.32 0.77
CA PRO A 226 3.59 -11.27 0.88
C PRO A 226 3.61 -10.65 2.27
N VAL A 227 4.80 -10.37 2.79
CA VAL A 227 4.99 -9.77 4.12
C VAL A 227 6.12 -8.73 4.10
N TYR A 228 6.04 -7.80 5.04
CA TYR A 228 7.16 -6.99 5.49
C TYR A 228 7.89 -7.75 6.60
N ILE A 229 9.23 -7.81 6.54
CA ILE A 229 10.04 -8.31 7.65
C ILE A 229 10.61 -7.12 8.41
N LEU A 230 10.33 -7.05 9.70
CA LEU A 230 10.89 -6.03 10.57
C LEU A 230 12.39 -6.26 10.73
N GLN A 231 13.22 -5.38 10.19
CA GLN A 231 14.67 -5.38 10.32
C GLN A 231 15.40 -6.53 9.60
N GLN A 232 15.58 -6.37 8.31
CA GLN A 232 16.31 -7.33 7.48
C GLN A 232 17.77 -7.56 7.94
N SER A 233 18.45 -6.54 8.45
CA SER A 233 19.81 -6.62 9.01
C SER A 233 19.89 -7.17 10.44
N LYS A 234 18.77 -7.24 11.15
CA LYS A 234 18.67 -7.66 12.56
C LYS A 234 17.69 -8.79 12.82
N ILE A 235 17.37 -9.60 11.82
CA ILE A 235 16.52 -10.80 11.98
C ILE A 235 17.02 -11.68 13.13
N VAL A 236 18.32 -11.62 13.42
CA VAL A 236 18.99 -12.38 14.48
C VAL A 236 18.97 -11.69 15.85
N SER A 237 18.90 -10.36 15.90
CA SER A 237 19.14 -9.61 17.15
C SER A 237 17.87 -9.20 17.90
N VAL A 238 16.70 -9.42 17.34
CA VAL A 238 15.42 -9.06 17.98
C VAL A 238 15.03 -10.07 19.09
N ALA A 239 15.81 -11.15 19.24
CA ALA A 239 15.49 -12.25 20.13
C ALA A 239 15.48 -11.92 21.64
N ASP A 240 16.26 -10.93 22.08
CA ASP A 240 16.55 -10.75 23.51
C ASP A 240 15.75 -9.62 24.20
N SER A 241 14.96 -8.85 23.46
CA SER A 241 14.18 -7.75 24.04
C SER A 241 12.66 -7.97 24.00
N ASP A 242 12.26 -9.21 23.83
CA ASP A 242 10.85 -9.56 23.71
C ASP A 242 10.19 -9.64 25.11
N ASP A 243 9.65 -8.53 25.52
CA ASP A 243 8.71 -8.42 26.64
C ASP A 243 7.25 -8.74 26.24
N GLY A 244 7.07 -9.52 25.15
CA GLY A 244 5.75 -9.99 24.71
C GLY A 244 4.94 -8.94 23.96
N LYS A 245 5.59 -7.97 23.29
CA LYS A 245 4.88 -7.00 22.47
C LYS A 245 4.22 -7.66 21.28
N THR A 246 2.91 -7.59 21.26
CA THR A 246 2.12 -7.92 20.08
C THR A 246 2.44 -6.93 18.97
N LEU A 247 2.54 -7.43 17.75
CA LEU A 247 2.63 -6.57 16.56
C LEU A 247 1.27 -5.87 16.39
N ASP A 248 1.26 -4.57 16.59
CA ASP A 248 0.10 -3.69 16.45
C ASP A 248 0.24 -2.79 15.21
N GLU A 249 -0.72 -1.91 14.96
CA GLU A 249 -0.70 -0.96 13.83
C GLU A 249 0.58 -0.10 13.80
N THR A 250 1.14 0.24 14.97
CA THR A 250 2.39 1.00 15.08
C THR A 250 3.56 0.20 14.49
N ASN A 251 3.57 -1.11 14.70
CA ASN A 251 4.59 -2.00 14.14
C ASN A 251 4.45 -2.18 12.63
N LEU A 252 3.23 -2.15 12.09
CA LEU A 252 3.03 -2.16 10.63
C LEU A 252 3.64 -0.92 9.97
N GLU A 253 3.37 0.26 10.50
CA GLU A 253 3.96 1.50 9.95
C GLU A 253 5.48 1.51 10.06
N ILE A 254 6.02 1.01 11.17
CA ILE A 254 7.47 0.83 11.34
C ILE A 254 8.00 -0.20 10.33
N ALA A 255 7.29 -1.30 10.10
CA ALA A 255 7.68 -2.29 9.11
C ALA A 255 7.68 -1.73 7.70
N LYS A 256 6.64 -1.01 7.29
CA LYS A 256 6.56 -0.35 5.99
C LYS A 256 7.67 0.69 5.77
N GLN A 257 8.04 1.43 6.80
CA GLN A 257 9.09 2.44 6.74
C GLN A 257 10.51 1.86 6.69
N ASN A 258 10.74 0.73 7.36
CA ASN A 258 12.06 0.14 7.54
C ASN A 258 12.28 -1.14 6.73
N ALA A 259 11.21 -1.78 6.25
CA ALA A 259 11.33 -2.95 5.40
C ALA A 259 11.64 -2.53 3.95
N LEU A 260 12.70 -3.08 3.41
CA LEU A 260 13.11 -2.82 2.04
C LEU A 260 12.23 -3.55 1.01
N ILE A 261 11.54 -4.61 1.42
CA ILE A 261 10.85 -5.53 0.52
C ILE A 261 9.52 -5.98 1.13
N PHE A 262 8.47 -5.91 0.33
CA PHE A 262 7.21 -6.60 0.57
C PHE A 262 7.11 -7.78 -0.41
N ALA A 263 7.34 -9.00 0.07
CA ALA A 263 7.41 -10.18 -0.79
C ALA A 263 7.08 -11.48 -0.06
N GLN A 264 6.67 -12.51 -0.82
CA GLN A 264 6.48 -13.87 -0.30
C GLN A 264 7.81 -14.59 -0.05
N SER A 265 8.84 -14.31 -0.83
CA SER A 265 10.15 -14.95 -0.70
C SER A 265 11.21 -13.93 -0.37
N GLN A 266 11.92 -14.18 0.72
CA GLN A 266 13.02 -13.34 1.20
C GLN A 266 14.17 -14.22 1.67
N SER A 267 15.34 -13.63 1.89
CA SER A 267 16.50 -14.39 2.38
C SER A 267 17.39 -13.54 3.27
N PHE A 268 18.08 -14.19 4.18
CA PHE A 268 19.13 -13.59 5.00
C PHE A 268 20.28 -14.54 5.23
N SER A 269 21.43 -14.00 5.60
CA SER A 269 22.65 -14.78 5.84
C SER A 269 22.85 -15.06 7.31
N ILE A 270 23.32 -16.27 7.64
CA ILE A 270 23.67 -16.68 9.00
C ILE A 270 25.11 -17.19 9.04
N THR A 271 25.74 -17.03 10.21
CA THR A 271 27.13 -17.45 10.45
C THR A 271 27.27 -18.55 11.50
N ALA A 272 26.18 -18.91 12.17
CA ALA A 272 26.17 -19.91 13.23
C ALA A 272 24.84 -20.67 13.27
N ASN A 273 24.86 -21.89 13.82
CA ASN A 273 23.66 -22.59 14.24
C ASN A 273 23.03 -21.89 15.45
N GLY A 274 21.72 -21.94 15.57
CA GLY A 274 20.99 -21.34 16.68
C GLY A 274 19.52 -21.17 16.39
N ASN A 275 18.84 -20.50 17.31
CA ASN A 275 17.45 -20.12 17.17
C ASN A 275 17.36 -18.69 16.66
N TYR A 276 16.64 -18.50 15.59
CA TYR A 276 16.42 -17.21 14.94
C TYR A 276 14.96 -16.87 14.98
N LYS A 277 14.64 -15.61 15.24
CA LYS A 277 13.26 -15.11 15.21
C LYS A 277 13.04 -14.23 13.99
N VAL A 278 11.97 -14.48 13.26
CA VAL A 278 11.54 -13.70 12.11
C VAL A 278 10.21 -13.04 12.42
N TYR A 279 10.19 -11.72 12.43
CA TYR A 279 8.98 -10.92 12.59
C TYR A 279 8.44 -10.58 11.21
N ALA A 280 7.28 -11.11 10.88
CA ALA A 280 6.62 -10.86 9.60
C ALA A 280 5.28 -10.16 9.82
N VAL A 281 4.98 -9.17 8.98
CA VAL A 281 3.74 -8.39 9.03
C VAL A 281 3.14 -8.36 7.62
N ASP A 282 1.86 -8.72 7.49
CA ASP A 282 1.16 -8.63 6.22
C ASP A 282 0.72 -7.18 5.88
N ASP A 283 0.11 -6.98 4.73
CA ASP A 283 -0.34 -5.67 4.22
C ASP A 283 -1.51 -5.06 4.99
N ILE A 284 -2.22 -5.85 5.80
CA ILE A 284 -3.32 -5.39 6.65
C ILE A 284 -2.92 -5.23 8.13
N GLY A 285 -1.63 -5.42 8.46
CA GLY A 285 -1.10 -5.14 9.78
C GLY A 285 -1.06 -6.34 10.73
N ARG A 286 -1.43 -7.54 10.28
CA ARG A 286 -1.34 -8.72 11.12
C ARG A 286 0.09 -9.22 11.16
N GLY A 287 0.64 -9.28 12.34
CA GLY A 287 2.01 -9.71 12.56
C GLY A 287 2.11 -11.08 13.19
N LYS A 288 3.21 -11.79 12.89
CA LYS A 288 3.55 -13.06 13.51
C LYS A 288 5.06 -13.20 13.67
N VAL A 289 5.45 -13.81 14.80
CA VAL A 289 6.83 -14.19 15.08
C VAL A 289 7.01 -15.66 14.75
N PHE A 290 8.03 -15.97 13.96
CA PHE A 290 8.40 -17.34 13.65
C PHE A 290 9.75 -17.68 14.26
N ASP A 291 9.83 -18.83 14.94
CA ASP A 291 11.06 -19.37 15.46
C ASP A 291 11.67 -20.36 14.45
N LEU A 292 12.91 -20.10 14.03
CA LEU A 292 13.66 -20.94 13.14
C LEU A 292 14.80 -21.63 13.91
N GLU A 293 14.70 -22.94 14.07
CA GLU A 293 15.78 -23.73 14.67
C GLU A 293 16.73 -24.24 13.59
N ILE A 294 17.97 -23.74 13.59
CA ILE A 294 19.01 -24.13 12.64
C ILE A 294 20.10 -24.89 13.40
N THR A 295 20.18 -26.18 13.13
CA THR A 295 21.04 -27.12 13.84
C THR A 295 22.22 -27.54 12.97
N SER A 296 23.25 -28.15 13.59
CA SER A 296 24.47 -28.64 12.91
C SER A 296 24.23 -29.72 11.89
N ASP A 297 23.12 -30.42 11.95
CA ASP A 297 22.71 -31.39 10.91
C ASP A 297 22.16 -30.71 9.66
N LYS A 298 21.73 -29.43 9.75
CA LYS A 298 21.32 -28.64 8.59
C LYS A 298 22.47 -27.87 7.96
N VAL A 299 23.39 -27.34 8.77
CA VAL A 299 24.50 -26.51 8.28
C VAL A 299 25.76 -26.73 9.13
N GLU A 300 26.88 -27.07 8.48
CA GLU A 300 28.18 -27.02 9.11
C GLU A 300 28.82 -25.65 8.92
N PHE A 301 28.97 -24.92 10.03
CA PHE A 301 29.76 -23.69 10.07
C PHE A 301 31.15 -24.05 10.55
N GLY A 302 32.16 -23.97 9.66
CA GLY A 302 33.56 -23.99 10.08
C GLY A 302 33.95 -22.73 10.86
N ASN A 303 35.14 -22.69 11.40
CA ASN A 303 35.68 -21.47 11.99
C ASN A 303 35.59 -20.34 10.94
N LEU A 304 34.88 -19.28 11.28
CA LEU A 304 34.85 -18.09 10.46
C LEU A 304 36.29 -17.65 10.21
N SER A 305 36.57 -17.33 8.97
CA SER A 305 37.89 -16.93 8.53
C SER A 305 38.41 -15.81 9.43
N GLY A 306 39.66 -15.86 9.82
CA GLY A 306 40.30 -14.88 10.70
C GLY A 306 40.39 -13.46 10.11
N VAL A 307 39.48 -13.07 9.21
CA VAL A 307 39.44 -11.75 8.55
C VAL A 307 38.06 -11.14 8.62
N LYS A 308 38.02 -9.79 8.63
CA LYS A 308 36.80 -8.99 8.57
C LYS A 308 36.86 -8.02 7.38
N ALA A 309 35.80 -7.92 6.61
CA ALA A 309 35.63 -6.88 5.60
C ALA A 309 34.82 -5.70 6.18
N THR A 310 35.14 -4.50 5.71
CA THR A 310 34.37 -3.26 5.96
C THR A 310 34.19 -2.54 4.65
N THR A 311 32.99 -2.10 4.33
CA THR A 311 32.64 -1.40 3.10
C THR A 311 32.55 0.10 3.31
N TYR A 312 32.92 0.85 2.28
CA TYR A 312 32.87 2.30 2.27
C TYR A 312 32.35 2.77 0.91
N THR A 313 31.46 3.75 0.89
CA THR A 313 31.04 4.39 -0.36
C THR A 313 32.04 5.45 -0.79
N GLY A 314 32.39 5.46 -2.07
CA GLY A 314 33.27 6.45 -2.69
C GLY A 314 34.53 5.84 -3.29
N ASP A 315 35.11 6.55 -4.25
CA ASP A 315 36.26 6.14 -5.08
C ASP A 315 37.60 6.78 -4.63
N LYS A 316 37.65 7.36 -3.43
CA LYS A 316 38.84 8.08 -2.98
C LYS A 316 39.71 7.24 -2.03
N PRO A 317 41.01 7.27 -2.26
CA PRO A 317 41.99 6.54 -1.46
C PRO A 317 41.93 6.96 0.02
N ILE A 318 42.22 5.98 0.86
CA ILE A 318 42.30 6.16 2.31
C ILE A 318 43.58 6.96 2.62
N ALA A 319 43.46 8.22 3.07
CA ALA A 319 44.55 8.99 3.57
C ALA A 319 44.61 8.87 5.11
N ASP A 320 45.82 8.56 5.65
CA ASP A 320 46.10 8.48 7.09
C ASP A 320 45.16 7.57 7.90
N GLY A 321 44.70 6.48 7.31
CA GLY A 321 43.79 5.51 7.97
C GLY A 321 42.39 6.05 8.19
N LYS A 322 42.03 7.19 7.58
CA LYS A 322 40.68 7.77 7.55
C LYS A 322 40.26 7.97 6.10
N MET A 323 39.13 7.42 5.74
CA MET A 323 38.51 7.74 4.46
C MET A 323 37.91 9.13 4.53
N THR A 324 38.50 10.09 3.82
CA THR A 324 37.98 11.45 3.72
C THR A 324 36.93 11.50 2.60
N GLY A 325 35.71 11.80 2.96
CA GLY A 325 34.60 11.98 2.04
C GLY A 325 33.78 10.72 1.72
N CYS A 326 34.03 9.62 2.43
CA CYS A 326 33.22 8.41 2.37
C CYS A 326 32.43 8.22 3.68
N ASN A 327 31.21 7.78 3.55
CA ASN A 327 30.44 7.32 4.69
C ASN A 327 30.82 5.87 5.01
N VAL A 328 30.96 5.54 6.29
CA VAL A 328 31.17 4.16 6.74
C VAL A 328 29.79 3.53 6.89
N PHE A 329 29.52 2.49 6.13
CA PHE A 329 28.27 1.73 6.21
C PHE A 329 28.59 0.29 6.60
N ASP A 330 28.87 0.07 7.89
CA ASP A 330 29.18 -1.29 8.40
C ASP A 330 27.95 -2.21 8.36
N GLU A 331 26.72 -1.65 8.32
CA GLU A 331 25.46 -2.39 8.40
C GLU A 331 24.42 -1.96 7.34
N ASP A 332 24.67 -0.86 6.60
CA ASP A 332 23.74 -0.36 5.58
C ASP A 332 24.13 -0.85 4.18
N TRP A 333 23.14 -0.86 3.29
CA TRP A 333 23.38 -1.20 1.89
C TRP A 333 24.16 -0.14 1.15
N ASN A 334 25.19 -0.57 0.43
CA ASN A 334 25.99 0.28 -0.43
C ASN A 334 25.68 0.00 -1.90
N SER A 335 25.64 1.06 -2.71
CA SER A 335 25.53 0.98 -4.16
C SER A 335 26.91 1.24 -4.81
N TYR A 336 26.94 1.83 -5.96
CA TYR A 336 28.12 2.09 -6.80
C TYR A 336 29.33 2.68 -6.04
N ASN A 337 30.52 2.42 -6.57
CA ASN A 337 31.82 2.96 -6.09
C ASN A 337 32.15 2.57 -4.64
N THR A 338 31.98 1.29 -4.35
CA THR A 338 32.27 0.76 -3.02
C THR A 338 33.72 0.34 -2.91
N THR A 339 34.40 0.82 -1.88
CA THR A 339 35.72 0.35 -1.46
C THR A 339 35.53 -0.65 -0.33
N VAL A 340 36.19 -1.81 -0.44
CA VAL A 340 36.18 -2.85 0.59
C VAL A 340 37.55 -2.93 1.23
N VAL A 341 37.60 -2.83 2.55
CA VAL A 341 38.84 -3.01 3.33
C VAL A 341 38.76 -4.30 4.11
N VAL A 342 39.66 -5.23 3.81
CA VAL A 342 39.82 -6.51 4.52
C VAL A 342 40.94 -6.39 5.53
N LYS A 343 40.70 -6.79 6.78
CA LYS A 343 41.70 -6.80 7.84
C LYS A 343 41.66 -8.11 8.62
N PRO A 344 42.78 -8.56 9.22
CA PRO A 344 42.76 -9.67 10.16
C PRO A 344 41.89 -9.35 11.38
N ILE A 345 41.28 -10.36 11.97
CA ILE A 345 40.58 -10.25 13.26
C ILE A 345 41.62 -10.25 14.38
N ASP A 346 42.60 -11.13 14.29
CA ASP A 346 43.64 -11.26 15.29
C ASP A 346 44.80 -10.26 15.04
N ALA A 347 45.22 -9.56 16.10
CA ALA A 347 46.31 -8.65 16.02
C ALA A 347 47.65 -9.39 15.76
N GLY A 348 48.42 -8.87 14.83
CA GLY A 348 49.71 -9.45 14.46
C GLY A 348 49.70 -10.39 13.24
N MET A 349 48.53 -10.74 12.78
CA MET A 349 48.37 -11.46 11.50
C MET A 349 48.53 -10.51 10.33
N LEU A 350 49.07 -11.01 9.23
CA LEU A 350 49.22 -10.32 7.94
C LEU A 350 48.37 -10.98 6.85
N LEU A 351 48.07 -10.19 5.84
CA LEU A 351 47.31 -10.58 4.66
C LEU A 351 48.17 -10.48 3.40
N LYS A 352 47.90 -11.37 2.45
CA LYS A 352 48.41 -11.26 1.08
C LYS A 352 47.26 -11.58 0.11
N PRO A 353 47.06 -10.76 -0.95
CA PRO A 353 46.03 -11.07 -1.94
C PRO A 353 46.35 -12.37 -2.64
N ILE A 354 45.31 -13.09 -3.05
CA ILE A 354 45.42 -14.26 -3.94
C ILE A 354 45.37 -13.72 -5.37
N GLU A 355 46.39 -14.00 -6.17
CA GLU A 355 46.57 -13.44 -7.52
C GLU A 355 45.64 -14.03 -8.59
N ASP A 356 44.78 -14.98 -8.23
CA ASP A 356 43.84 -15.59 -9.17
C ASP A 356 42.53 -14.81 -9.24
N ASP A 357 42.34 -14.03 -10.31
CA ASP A 357 41.16 -13.21 -10.59
C ASP A 357 39.83 -14.01 -10.59
N SER A 358 39.91 -15.34 -10.76
CA SER A 358 38.72 -16.20 -10.74
C SER A 358 38.10 -16.42 -9.36
N VAL A 359 38.83 -16.08 -8.30
CA VAL A 359 38.42 -16.31 -6.90
C VAL A 359 37.68 -15.13 -6.31
N ASN A 360 37.84 -13.93 -6.85
CA ASN A 360 37.39 -12.68 -6.22
C ASN A 360 36.17 -12.00 -6.89
N ASN A 361 35.26 -12.72 -7.45
CA ASN A 361 33.89 -12.32 -7.86
C ASN A 361 33.63 -10.80 -8.06
N GLY A 362 34.38 -10.15 -8.99
CA GLY A 362 34.17 -8.73 -9.32
C GLY A 362 34.76 -7.74 -8.29
N LEU A 363 35.64 -8.20 -7.43
CA LEU A 363 36.45 -7.36 -6.54
C LEU A 363 37.85 -7.24 -7.09
N ASN A 364 38.29 -6.04 -7.37
CA ASN A 364 39.62 -5.78 -7.87
C ASN A 364 40.53 -5.34 -6.72
N PHE A 365 41.62 -6.07 -6.52
CA PHE A 365 42.65 -5.67 -5.54
C PHE A 365 43.25 -4.33 -5.94
N ASN A 366 43.27 -3.39 -5.00
CA ASN A 366 43.91 -2.09 -5.19
C ASN A 366 45.26 -2.06 -4.47
N GLU A 367 46.29 -2.37 -5.22
CA GLU A 367 47.68 -2.38 -4.71
C GLU A 367 48.10 -0.99 -4.22
N TYR A 368 47.75 0.07 -4.95
CA TYR A 368 48.15 1.44 -4.62
C TYR A 368 47.63 1.87 -3.24
N ASP A 369 46.36 1.63 -2.96
CA ASP A 369 45.79 2.00 -1.67
C ASP A 369 46.15 1.01 -0.56
N SER A 370 46.49 -0.25 -0.90
CA SER A 370 46.98 -1.22 0.06
C SER A 370 48.43 -0.99 0.49
N GLU A 371 49.27 -0.35 -0.34
CA GLU A 371 50.67 -0.15 -0.09
C GLU A 371 50.96 0.57 1.23
N GLN A 372 50.11 1.53 1.63
CA GLN A 372 50.21 2.20 2.92
C GLN A 372 50.01 1.28 4.13
N TYR A 373 49.47 0.09 3.95
CA TYR A 373 49.25 -0.90 5.00
C TYR A 373 50.25 -2.08 4.94
N LYS A 374 51.29 -1.96 4.13
CA LYS A 374 52.34 -2.96 4.04
C LYS A 374 53.06 -3.10 5.38
N SER A 375 53.36 -4.34 5.76
CA SER A 375 54.13 -4.61 7.00
C SER A 375 55.55 -4.02 6.91
N GLN A 376 56.17 -3.84 8.04
CA GLN A 376 57.55 -3.33 8.08
C GLN A 376 58.57 -4.28 7.41
N SER A 377 58.30 -5.55 7.43
CA SER A 377 59.13 -6.56 6.72
C SER A 377 58.89 -6.53 5.23
N GLY A 378 57.75 -6.02 4.75
CA GLY A 378 57.32 -6.07 3.39
C GLY A 378 56.69 -7.41 2.96
N GLU A 379 56.53 -8.38 3.88
CA GLU A 379 56.05 -9.73 3.59
C GLU A 379 54.52 -9.75 3.28
N GLY A 380 53.77 -8.80 3.85
CA GLY A 380 52.31 -8.75 3.68
C GLY A 380 51.73 -7.40 4.10
N TYR A 381 50.44 -7.39 4.28
CA TYR A 381 49.66 -6.19 4.56
C TYR A 381 48.86 -6.37 5.87
N THR A 382 48.76 -5.30 6.64
CA THR A 382 47.84 -5.24 7.80
C THR A 382 46.40 -5.00 7.39
N LYS A 383 46.18 -4.52 6.16
CA LYS A 383 44.86 -4.40 5.50
C LYS A 383 45.03 -4.52 3.99
N LEU A 384 44.05 -5.10 3.34
CA LEU A 384 43.93 -5.10 1.88
C LEU A 384 42.74 -4.26 1.46
N VAL A 385 42.90 -3.50 0.38
CA VAL A 385 41.88 -2.64 -0.19
C VAL A 385 41.44 -3.20 -1.52
N TYR A 386 40.14 -3.32 -1.71
CA TYR A 386 39.53 -3.77 -2.95
C TYR A 386 38.52 -2.75 -3.43
N PHE A 387 38.39 -2.61 -4.75
CA PHE A 387 37.29 -1.90 -5.37
C PHE A 387 36.27 -2.87 -5.91
N VAL A 388 35.00 -2.54 -5.68
CA VAL A 388 33.90 -3.22 -6.36
C VAL A 388 33.84 -2.66 -7.78
N ASN A 389 34.09 -3.51 -8.77
CA ASN A 389 33.90 -3.13 -10.16
C ASN A 389 32.40 -2.97 -10.45
N THR A 390 31.99 -1.72 -10.63
CA THR A 390 30.58 -1.36 -10.87
C THR A 390 30.21 -1.35 -12.34
N MET A 391 31.18 -1.45 -13.24
CA MET A 391 30.91 -1.56 -14.66
C MET A 391 30.70 -3.02 -15.06
N TYR A 392 29.52 -3.54 -14.75
CA TYR A 392 28.98 -4.65 -15.47
C TYR A 392 28.23 -4.11 -16.69
N GLU A 393 28.81 -4.17 -17.85
CA GLU A 393 28.08 -3.91 -19.10
C GLU A 393 27.10 -5.06 -19.36
N PRO A 394 25.78 -4.78 -19.45
CA PRO A 394 24.81 -5.81 -19.84
C PRO A 394 25.13 -6.26 -21.27
N GLY A 395 25.56 -7.48 -21.44
CA GLY A 395 25.76 -8.08 -22.77
C GLY A 395 27.07 -8.81 -23.02
N THR A 396 28.05 -8.75 -22.13
CA THR A 396 29.20 -9.66 -22.16
C THR A 396 28.86 -10.90 -21.35
N ALA A 397 28.88 -12.05 -22.03
CA ALA A 397 28.48 -13.36 -21.52
C ALA A 397 29.12 -13.69 -20.16
N GLY A 398 28.40 -13.43 -19.12
CA GLY A 398 28.66 -13.78 -17.74
C GLY A 398 27.33 -13.75 -17.00
N GLU A 399 27.03 -14.80 -16.26
CA GLU A 399 25.85 -14.88 -15.43
C GLU A 399 25.69 -13.58 -14.63
N ILE A 400 24.50 -12.99 -14.67
CA ILE A 400 24.09 -11.96 -13.72
C ILE A 400 24.27 -12.55 -12.34
N VAL A 401 25.26 -12.05 -11.59
CA VAL A 401 25.44 -12.42 -10.19
C VAL A 401 24.27 -11.76 -9.44
N THR A 402 23.20 -12.51 -9.30
CA THR A 402 21.99 -12.09 -8.57
C THR A 402 22.15 -12.12 -7.07
N SER A 403 23.32 -12.49 -6.54
CA SER A 403 23.60 -12.43 -5.10
C SER A 403 24.32 -11.12 -4.77
N ASN A 404 23.75 -10.37 -3.85
CA ASN A 404 24.38 -9.18 -3.26
C ASN A 404 25.59 -9.55 -2.36
N GLU A 405 25.88 -10.82 -2.20
CA GLU A 405 26.98 -11.35 -1.43
C GLU A 405 28.20 -11.55 -2.33
N ARG A 406 29.32 -10.96 -1.93
CA ARG A 406 30.62 -11.15 -2.55
C ARG A 406 31.61 -11.71 -1.55
N THR A 407 32.55 -12.50 -2.02
CA THR A 407 33.61 -13.06 -1.17
C THR A 407 34.96 -12.66 -1.70
N VAL A 408 35.88 -12.40 -0.78
CA VAL A 408 37.31 -12.20 -1.06
C VAL A 408 38.11 -13.24 -0.30
N ASP A 409 38.82 -14.04 -1.03
CA ASP A 409 39.78 -14.95 -0.45
C ASP A 409 41.17 -14.30 -0.37
N VAL A 410 41.79 -14.40 0.79
CA VAL A 410 43.10 -13.84 1.07
C VAL A 410 43.97 -14.82 1.81
N ASN A 411 45.26 -14.78 1.61
CA ASN A 411 46.18 -15.50 2.47
C ASN A 411 46.32 -14.76 3.82
N LEU A 412 46.16 -15.52 4.90
CA LEU A 412 46.31 -15.07 6.28
C LEU A 412 47.47 -15.82 6.93
N PHE A 413 48.42 -15.09 7.51
CA PHE A 413 49.63 -15.66 8.05
C PHE A 413 50.27 -14.80 9.14
N GLU A 414 51.14 -15.40 9.95
CA GLU A 414 52.03 -14.72 10.89
C GLU A 414 53.27 -14.21 10.17
N GLU A 415 53.75 -13.04 10.52
CA GLU A 415 54.96 -12.49 9.95
C GLU A 415 56.17 -13.42 10.18
N GLY A 416 56.91 -13.68 9.14
CA GLY A 416 58.07 -14.63 9.17
C GLY A 416 57.67 -16.12 9.11
N SER A 417 56.42 -16.46 8.92
CA SER A 417 55.96 -17.84 8.76
C SER A 417 56.26 -18.37 7.36
N ASP A 418 56.42 -19.70 7.24
CA ASP A 418 56.60 -20.38 5.95
C ASP A 418 55.25 -20.37 5.16
N GLU A 419 55.30 -20.09 3.85
CA GLU A 419 54.14 -20.05 2.99
C GLU A 419 53.30 -21.37 3.04
N SER A 420 53.93 -22.47 3.34
CA SER A 420 53.23 -23.76 3.50
C SER A 420 52.33 -23.81 4.74
N THR A 421 52.47 -22.87 5.66
CA THR A 421 51.65 -22.75 6.88
C THR A 421 50.55 -21.70 6.76
N TRP A 422 50.50 -20.97 5.65
CA TRP A 422 49.50 -19.93 5.44
C TRP A 422 48.13 -20.56 5.28
N SER A 423 47.11 -19.88 5.78
CA SER A 423 45.72 -20.29 5.62
C SER A 423 44.99 -19.35 4.66
N ILE A 424 44.07 -19.91 3.88
CA ILE A 424 43.13 -19.09 3.10
C ILE A 424 42.02 -18.68 4.01
N ALA A 425 41.82 -17.37 4.11
CA ALA A 425 40.75 -16.77 4.85
C ALA A 425 39.80 -16.06 3.88
N THR A 426 38.49 -16.24 4.08
CA THR A 426 37.46 -15.66 3.23
C THR A 426 36.76 -14.51 3.96
N ALA A 427 36.84 -13.31 3.40
CA ALA A 427 36.04 -12.18 3.84
C ALA A 427 34.72 -12.15 3.06
N ILE A 428 33.60 -11.94 3.75
CA ILE A 428 32.29 -11.90 3.15
C ILE A 428 31.78 -10.46 3.18
N ILE A 429 31.26 -10.01 2.04
CA ILE A 429 30.69 -8.68 1.83
C ILE A 429 29.26 -8.89 1.38
N ASP A 430 28.30 -8.54 2.20
CA ASP A 430 26.87 -8.80 1.99
C ASP A 430 25.99 -7.55 1.95
N ASN A 431 26.62 -6.38 1.99
CA ASN A 431 25.95 -5.07 2.04
C ASN A 431 26.14 -4.23 0.77
N ILE A 432 26.37 -4.86 -0.37
CA ILE A 432 26.47 -4.19 -1.67
C ILE A 432 25.24 -4.55 -2.49
N ASP A 433 24.41 -3.56 -2.77
CA ASP A 433 23.27 -3.70 -3.67
C ASP A 433 23.51 -2.93 -4.97
N ASN A 434 23.74 -3.66 -6.03
CA ASN A 434 23.90 -3.14 -7.39
C ASN A 434 22.66 -3.42 -8.25
N THR A 435 21.60 -3.94 -7.67
CA THR A 435 20.37 -4.26 -8.41
C THR A 435 19.51 -3.00 -8.48
N PRO A 436 19.28 -2.43 -9.66
CA PRO A 436 18.35 -1.33 -9.80
C PRO A 436 16.94 -1.80 -9.40
N PRO A 437 16.13 -0.95 -8.78
CA PRO A 437 14.76 -1.28 -8.46
C PRO A 437 14.02 -1.63 -9.77
N ASP A 438 13.36 -2.78 -9.77
CA ASP A 438 12.44 -3.15 -10.83
C ASP A 438 11.10 -2.46 -10.59
N PHE A 439 10.46 -1.99 -11.67
CA PHE A 439 9.16 -1.37 -11.58
C PHE A 439 8.26 -1.88 -12.69
N GLU A 440 7.07 -2.26 -12.31
CA GLU A 440 6.00 -2.60 -13.23
C GLU A 440 5.01 -1.44 -13.30
N PHE A 441 4.84 -0.89 -14.51
CA PHE A 441 3.75 0.05 -14.76
C PHE A 441 2.45 -0.73 -14.98
N GLN A 442 1.56 -0.70 -14.01
CA GLN A 442 0.18 -1.08 -14.25
C GLN A 442 -0.54 0.09 -14.94
N TYR A 443 -0.76 -0.05 -16.22
CA TYR A 443 -1.59 0.87 -16.97
C TYR A 443 -3.06 0.56 -16.68
N SER A 444 -3.75 1.47 -16.02
CA SER A 444 -5.20 1.48 -16.05
C SER A 444 -5.63 2.19 -17.34
N PRO A 445 -6.29 1.53 -18.29
CA PRO A 445 -6.72 2.18 -19.55
C PRO A 445 -7.95 3.06 -19.38
N GLU A 446 -8.37 3.39 -18.18
CA GLU A 446 -9.52 4.26 -17.94
C GLU A 446 -9.03 5.67 -17.57
N ILE A 447 -8.92 6.51 -18.58
CA ILE A 447 -9.09 7.96 -18.51
C ILE A 447 -10.32 8.31 -19.32
#